data_9007a66f5e55add347291f7c5cb140a7
#
_entry.id   9007a66f5e55add347291f7c5cb140a7
#
_cell.length_a   1.000
_cell.length_b   1.000
_cell.length_c   1.000
_cell.angle_alpha   90.00
_cell.angle_beta   90.00
_cell.angle_gamma   90.00
#
_symmetry.space_group_name_H-M   'P 1'
#
loop_
_entity.id
_entity.type
_entity.pdbx_description
1 polymer ?
#
loop_
_entity_poly.entity_id
_entity_poly.type
_entity_poly.pdbx_seq_one_letter_code
_entity_poly.pdbx_strand_id
1 'polypeptide(L)'
;NASLRTLVHRNTEEAYWEYVRRLASENGVDPNDSEAVRKFDRKRPKKMSNDDWQNPHDPEAKIGPTKAGAIDMIYKPEHTVDLDSGAILLAEVRLGHEADQKGLALHVLLAQVNINQAQERPSDSLTIQSATADKGYFAVAEMRQLQQEGIRTVISDPVPNRNFAKLAPPEAKAARHARRSAGSQSGKQLLKKRGMHLERSFAHLLDAGGARRTTLRGLANLNKRLKVSAAIYNLSQLMRKIWAVGTPKQWAAGAKPLGWMFLHLFAVHWSGFRKSILRWSGSGECSGAQSGTILPGWIGNIDAAFFPLRLPILKKVTISTGC
;
A
#
# COMPACT_ATOMS: atom_id res chain seq x y z
N ASN A 1 -13.11 -9.03 -5.91
CA ASN A 1 -14.19 -9.42 -4.99
C ASN A 1 -14.48 -10.88 -5.22
N ALA A 2 -13.98 -11.74 -4.33
CA ALA A 2 -14.50 -13.08 -4.26
C ALA A 2 -15.93 -12.93 -3.72
N SER A 3 -16.92 -13.32 -4.51
CA SER A 3 -18.30 -13.33 -4.04
C SER A 3 -18.37 -14.09 -2.73
N LEU A 4 -19.11 -13.59 -1.74
CA LEU A 4 -19.39 -14.31 -0.49
C LEU A 4 -19.95 -15.73 -0.76
N ARG A 5 -20.48 -15.96 -1.95
CA ARG A 5 -20.97 -17.28 -2.41
C ARG A 5 -19.88 -18.32 -2.65
N THR A 6 -18.61 -17.90 -2.74
CA THR A 6 -17.47 -18.80 -2.94
C THR A 6 -16.75 -19.15 -1.64
N LEU A 7 -17.21 -18.63 -0.51
CA LEU A 7 -16.65 -18.96 0.80
C LEU A 7 -17.01 -20.37 1.23
N VAL A 8 -16.07 -21.02 1.89
CA VAL A 8 -16.26 -22.29 2.54
C VAL A 8 -16.09 -22.13 4.04
N HIS A 9 -16.84 -22.92 4.79
CA HIS A 9 -16.71 -22.98 6.24
C HIS A 9 -15.42 -23.72 6.60
N ARG A 10 -14.61 -23.18 7.50
CA ARG A 10 -13.26 -23.70 7.79
C ARG A 10 -13.24 -25.13 8.31
N ASN A 11 -14.21 -25.48 9.14
CA ASN A 11 -14.22 -26.76 9.82
C ASN A 11 -14.93 -27.83 9.03
N THR A 12 -15.93 -27.50 8.21
CA THR A 12 -16.75 -28.47 7.47
C THR A 12 -16.51 -28.47 5.98
N GLU A 13 -15.75 -27.48 5.48
CA GLU A 13 -15.47 -27.26 4.04
C GLU A 13 -16.73 -27.07 3.18
N GLU A 14 -17.90 -26.92 3.84
CA GLU A 14 -19.17 -26.67 3.17
C GLU A 14 -19.21 -25.28 2.54
N ALA A 15 -19.80 -25.17 1.37
CA ALA A 15 -20.14 -23.86 0.78
C ALA A 15 -21.20 -23.14 1.63
N TYR A 16 -21.22 -21.81 1.60
CA TYR A 16 -22.09 -21.01 2.48
C TYR A 16 -23.56 -21.49 2.53
N TRP A 17 -24.16 -21.72 1.37
CA TRP A 17 -25.57 -22.12 1.32
C TRP A 17 -25.80 -23.58 1.73
N GLU A 18 -24.84 -24.46 1.56
CA GLU A 18 -24.89 -25.85 2.05
C GLU A 18 -24.87 -25.87 3.57
N TYR A 19 -23.92 -25.12 4.15
CA TYR A 19 -23.83 -24.91 5.59
C TYR A 19 -25.13 -24.33 6.17
N VAL A 20 -25.70 -23.29 5.54
CA VAL A 20 -26.95 -22.68 6.02
C VAL A 20 -28.14 -23.64 5.91
N ARG A 21 -28.24 -24.46 4.85
CA ARG A 21 -29.29 -25.48 4.70
C ARG A 21 -29.19 -26.55 5.76
N ARG A 22 -28.00 -27.02 6.07
CA ARG A 22 -27.77 -27.96 7.14
C ARG A 22 -28.23 -27.41 8.49
N LEU A 23 -27.79 -26.18 8.83
CA LEU A 23 -28.24 -25.54 10.06
C LEU A 23 -29.76 -25.30 10.09
N ALA A 24 -30.38 -24.97 8.98
CA ALA A 24 -31.82 -24.81 8.86
C ALA A 24 -32.55 -26.13 9.16
N SER A 25 -32.08 -27.23 8.58
CA SER A 25 -32.60 -28.57 8.83
C SER A 25 -32.49 -28.97 10.32
N GLU A 26 -31.33 -28.70 10.94
CA GLU A 26 -31.10 -28.94 12.38
C GLU A 26 -32.06 -28.14 13.29
N ASN A 27 -32.59 -27.00 12.79
CA ASN A 27 -33.53 -26.12 13.47
C ASN A 27 -34.98 -26.30 13.00
N GLY A 28 -35.30 -27.41 12.32
CA GLY A 28 -36.66 -27.73 11.89
C GLY A 28 -37.19 -26.92 10.70
N VAL A 29 -36.32 -26.25 9.93
CA VAL A 29 -36.67 -25.52 8.70
C VAL A 29 -36.37 -26.43 7.51
N ASP A 30 -37.34 -26.55 6.56
CA ASP A 30 -37.15 -27.34 5.35
C ASP A 30 -35.95 -26.78 4.52
N PRO A 31 -34.89 -27.58 4.33
CA PRO A 31 -33.71 -27.16 3.55
C PRO A 31 -34.00 -26.95 2.07
N ASN A 32 -35.09 -27.48 1.52
CA ASN A 32 -35.50 -27.33 0.14
C ASN A 32 -36.30 -26.05 -0.09
N ASP A 33 -36.92 -25.47 0.95
CA ASP A 33 -37.57 -24.17 0.87
C ASP A 33 -36.52 -23.05 0.93
N SER A 34 -36.14 -22.55 -0.25
CA SER A 34 -35.14 -21.47 -0.38
C SER A 34 -35.56 -20.16 0.30
N GLU A 35 -36.86 -19.90 0.45
CA GLU A 35 -37.35 -18.68 1.12
C GLU A 35 -37.26 -18.81 2.63
N ALA A 36 -37.70 -19.95 3.17
CA ALA A 36 -37.57 -20.27 4.58
C ALA A 36 -36.10 -20.29 5.03
N VAL A 37 -35.19 -20.90 4.25
CA VAL A 37 -33.73 -20.90 4.49
C VAL A 37 -33.16 -19.49 4.50
N ARG A 38 -33.54 -18.62 3.54
CA ARG A 38 -33.10 -17.22 3.52
C ARG A 38 -33.63 -16.42 4.72
N LYS A 39 -34.87 -16.69 5.13
CA LYS A 39 -35.51 -16.06 6.31
C LYS A 39 -34.81 -16.52 7.60
N PHE A 40 -34.49 -17.80 7.71
CA PHE A 40 -33.68 -18.36 8.79
C PHE A 40 -32.30 -17.68 8.84
N ASP A 41 -31.58 -17.62 7.72
CA ASP A 41 -30.25 -16.99 7.65
C ASP A 41 -30.27 -15.51 8.04
N ARG A 42 -31.30 -14.74 7.67
CA ARG A 42 -31.45 -13.33 8.09
C ARG A 42 -31.51 -13.14 9.61
N LYS A 43 -32.11 -14.07 10.30
CA LYS A 43 -32.28 -14.02 11.77
C LYS A 43 -31.07 -14.53 12.54
N ARG A 44 -30.21 -15.31 11.90
CA ARG A 44 -29.05 -15.93 12.52
C ARG A 44 -28.01 -14.89 12.95
N PRO A 45 -27.43 -14.92 14.17
CA PRO A 45 -26.33 -14.09 14.60
C PRO A 45 -25.01 -14.52 13.94
N LYS A 46 -24.03 -13.61 13.88
CA LYS A 46 -22.63 -13.87 13.45
C LYS A 46 -22.53 -14.61 12.10
N LYS A 47 -23.15 -14.08 11.05
CA LYS A 47 -23.21 -14.75 9.76
C LYS A 47 -21.86 -14.89 9.05
N MET A 48 -20.97 -13.91 9.24
CA MET A 48 -19.71 -13.78 8.53
C MET A 48 -18.59 -13.43 9.52
N SER A 49 -17.82 -14.43 9.91
CA SER A 49 -16.62 -14.29 10.72
C SER A 49 -15.41 -14.78 9.94
N ASN A 50 -14.27 -14.11 10.09
CA ASN A 50 -12.99 -14.59 9.55
C ASN A 50 -12.49 -15.86 10.25
N ASP A 51 -13.05 -16.19 11.41
CA ASP A 51 -12.73 -17.40 12.15
C ASP A 51 -13.45 -18.61 11.55
N ASP A 52 -14.67 -18.41 11.05
CA ASP A 52 -15.53 -19.47 10.51
C ASP A 52 -15.38 -19.65 9.00
N TRP A 53 -15.09 -18.57 8.27
CA TRP A 53 -15.15 -18.55 6.82
C TRP A 53 -13.81 -18.24 6.19
N GLN A 54 -13.53 -18.88 5.05
CA GLN A 54 -12.36 -18.60 4.22
C GLN A 54 -12.69 -18.70 2.73
N ASN A 55 -11.85 -18.01 1.93
CA ASN A 55 -11.86 -18.22 0.49
C ASN A 55 -10.96 -19.43 0.18
N PRO A 56 -11.48 -20.51 -0.44
CA PRO A 56 -10.68 -21.71 -0.75
C PRO A 56 -9.56 -21.42 -1.76
N HIS A 57 -9.73 -20.37 -2.59
CA HIS A 57 -8.76 -20.00 -3.61
C HIS A 57 -7.74 -18.97 -3.14
N ASP A 58 -8.04 -18.23 -2.07
CA ASP A 58 -7.16 -17.23 -1.46
C ASP A 58 -7.42 -17.14 0.05
N PRO A 59 -6.85 -18.04 0.85
CA PRO A 59 -7.07 -18.10 2.30
C PRO A 59 -6.58 -16.87 3.07
N GLU A 60 -5.67 -16.09 2.46
CA GLU A 60 -5.16 -14.85 3.06
C GLU A 60 -6.14 -13.68 2.92
N ALA A 61 -7.02 -13.71 1.90
CA ALA A 61 -8.08 -12.71 1.79
C ALA A 61 -9.02 -12.78 2.99
N LYS A 62 -9.35 -11.62 3.55
CA LYS A 62 -10.19 -11.54 4.77
C LYS A 62 -11.46 -10.73 4.53
N ILE A 63 -12.52 -11.15 5.23
CA ILE A 63 -13.79 -10.43 5.26
C ILE A 63 -13.57 -9.08 5.94
N GLY A 64 -13.95 -8.01 5.29
CA GLY A 64 -13.84 -6.66 5.82
C GLY A 64 -14.85 -5.70 5.21
N PRO A 65 -15.09 -4.54 5.84
CA PRO A 65 -15.99 -3.53 5.32
C PRO A 65 -15.36 -2.78 4.16
N THR A 66 -16.11 -2.58 3.10
CA THR A 66 -15.77 -1.69 2.00
C THR A 66 -16.22 -0.26 2.29
N LYS A 67 -15.68 0.73 1.57
CA LYS A 67 -16.14 2.14 1.68
C LYS A 67 -17.63 2.32 1.37
N ALA A 68 -18.18 1.46 0.54
CA ALA A 68 -19.62 1.47 0.21
C ALA A 68 -20.50 0.85 1.30
N GLY A 69 -19.93 0.42 2.44
CA GLY A 69 -20.65 -0.23 3.52
C GLY A 69 -20.98 -1.70 3.28
N ALA A 70 -20.63 -2.24 2.11
CA ALA A 70 -20.76 -3.66 1.84
C ALA A 70 -19.64 -4.45 2.55
N ILE A 71 -19.94 -5.68 2.93
CA ILE A 71 -18.96 -6.62 3.47
C ILE A 71 -18.46 -7.50 2.31
N ASP A 72 -17.15 -7.61 2.16
CA ASP A 72 -16.54 -8.36 1.06
C ASP A 72 -15.20 -8.96 1.49
N MET A 73 -14.66 -9.88 0.67
CA MET A 73 -13.29 -10.35 0.83
C MET A 73 -12.35 -9.31 0.24
N ILE A 74 -11.60 -8.66 1.09
CA ILE A 74 -10.78 -7.51 0.68
C ILE A 74 -9.36 -7.57 1.22
N TYR A 75 -8.51 -6.88 0.50
CA TYR A 75 -7.21 -6.40 0.95
C TYR A 75 -7.23 -4.87 1.00
N LYS A 76 -6.51 -4.28 1.93
CA LYS A 76 -6.42 -2.84 2.11
C LYS A 76 -5.09 -2.32 1.57
N PRO A 77 -5.06 -1.65 0.41
CA PRO A 77 -3.85 -0.97 -0.03
C PRO A 77 -3.62 0.28 0.82
N GLU A 78 -2.41 0.42 1.34
CA GLU A 78 -1.94 1.61 2.05
C GLU A 78 -0.72 2.19 1.33
N HIS A 79 -0.57 3.50 1.37
CA HIS A 79 0.65 4.13 0.91
C HIS A 79 0.93 5.44 1.64
N THR A 80 2.22 5.73 1.76
CA THR A 80 2.75 6.96 2.34
C THR A 80 3.22 7.88 1.22
N VAL A 81 2.78 9.12 1.23
CA VAL A 81 3.10 10.11 0.20
C VAL A 81 3.82 11.30 0.81
N ASP A 82 4.88 11.75 0.17
CA ASP A 82 5.48 13.05 0.47
C ASP A 82 4.58 14.19 0.01
N LEU A 83 4.26 15.09 0.92
CA LEU A 83 3.34 16.20 0.66
C LEU A 83 3.91 17.33 -0.21
N ASP A 84 5.21 17.38 -0.39
CA ASP A 84 5.84 18.45 -1.18
C ASP A 84 6.07 17.97 -2.63
N SER A 85 6.47 16.74 -2.84
CA SER A 85 6.70 16.20 -4.18
C SER A 85 5.49 15.44 -4.75
N GLY A 86 4.64 14.89 -3.89
CA GLY A 86 3.58 13.95 -4.26
C GLY A 86 4.09 12.54 -4.53
N ALA A 87 5.36 12.24 -4.26
CA ALA A 87 5.94 10.92 -4.46
C ALA A 87 5.46 9.92 -3.41
N ILE A 88 5.21 8.69 -3.82
CA ILE A 88 4.89 7.58 -2.92
C ILE A 88 6.20 7.04 -2.35
N LEU A 89 6.35 7.09 -1.03
CA LEU A 89 7.54 6.65 -0.31
C LEU A 89 7.46 5.20 0.15
N LEU A 90 6.25 4.74 0.44
CA LEU A 90 5.94 3.37 0.84
C LEU A 90 4.59 2.98 0.26
N ALA A 91 4.48 1.77 -0.24
CA ALA A 91 3.21 1.18 -0.69
C ALA A 91 3.14 -0.26 -0.21
N GLU A 92 2.11 -0.59 0.56
CA GLU A 92 1.89 -1.90 1.14
C GLU A 92 0.42 -2.29 1.09
N VAL A 93 0.17 -3.61 1.14
CA VAL A 93 -1.16 -4.17 1.22
C VAL A 93 -1.32 -4.81 2.59
N ARG A 94 -2.42 -4.51 3.26
CA ARG A 94 -2.80 -5.10 4.55
C ARG A 94 -4.01 -6.02 4.39
N LEU A 95 -4.22 -6.86 5.39
CA LEU A 95 -5.38 -7.73 5.45
C LEU A 95 -6.67 -6.94 5.73
N GLY A 96 -7.76 -7.33 5.10
CA GLY A 96 -9.02 -6.58 5.12
C GLY A 96 -9.65 -6.35 6.48
N HIS A 97 -9.37 -7.23 7.46
CA HIS A 97 -9.91 -7.15 8.82
C HIS A 97 -9.07 -6.29 9.78
N GLU A 98 -7.87 -5.90 9.37
CA GLU A 98 -7.00 -5.09 10.23
C GLU A 98 -7.56 -3.68 10.41
N ALA A 99 -7.48 -3.18 11.65
CA ALA A 99 -7.92 -1.83 11.95
C ALA A 99 -6.94 -0.80 11.41
N ASP A 100 -7.44 0.28 10.82
CA ASP A 100 -6.63 1.36 10.24
C ASP A 100 -5.74 2.07 11.28
N GLN A 101 -6.15 2.00 12.55
CA GLN A 101 -5.43 2.62 13.67
C GLN A 101 -4.06 1.99 13.97
N LYS A 102 -3.88 0.72 13.60
CA LYS A 102 -2.63 -0.01 13.88
C LYS A 102 -1.64 0.18 12.73
N GLY A 103 -0.39 0.41 13.06
CA GLY A 103 0.70 0.43 12.09
C GLY A 103 1.06 1.80 11.50
N LEU A 104 0.44 2.89 11.94
CA LEU A 104 0.81 4.24 11.49
C LEU A 104 2.29 4.53 11.73
N ALA A 105 2.79 4.27 12.95
CA ALA A 105 4.18 4.51 13.29
C ALA A 105 5.12 3.65 12.45
N LEU A 106 4.81 2.35 12.32
CA LEU A 106 5.58 1.44 11.48
C LEU A 106 5.66 1.93 10.03
N HIS A 107 4.55 2.35 9.44
CA HIS A 107 4.52 2.84 8.06
C HIS A 107 5.36 4.10 7.85
N VAL A 108 5.33 5.03 8.81
CA VAL A 108 6.17 6.24 8.76
C VAL A 108 7.64 5.89 8.89
N LEU A 109 7.98 4.99 9.80
CA LEU A 109 9.37 4.56 10.01
C LEU A 109 9.91 3.74 8.82
N LEU A 110 9.11 2.87 8.22
CA LEU A 110 9.48 2.17 6.98
C LEU A 110 9.67 3.14 5.81
N ALA A 111 8.83 4.18 5.71
CA ALA A 111 9.04 5.24 4.72
C ALA A 111 10.37 5.97 4.95
N GLN A 112 10.77 6.22 6.22
CA GLN A 112 12.09 6.77 6.53
C GLN A 112 13.23 5.82 6.14
N VAL A 113 13.07 4.52 6.35
CA VAL A 113 14.06 3.52 5.90
C VAL A 113 14.22 3.57 4.38
N ASN A 114 13.13 3.62 3.62
CA ASN A 114 13.19 3.74 2.16
C ASN A 114 13.87 5.03 1.71
N ILE A 115 13.63 6.15 2.39
CA ILE A 115 14.32 7.42 2.13
C ILE A 115 15.82 7.25 2.38
N ASN A 116 16.22 6.66 3.50
CA ASN A 116 17.62 6.46 3.85
C ASN A 116 18.33 5.54 2.86
N GLN A 117 17.66 4.49 2.39
CA GLN A 117 18.20 3.59 1.36
C GLN A 117 18.39 4.27 0.00
N ALA A 118 17.51 5.23 -0.32
CA ALA A 118 17.59 5.99 -1.57
C ALA A 118 18.63 7.11 -1.55
N GLN A 119 19.22 7.45 -0.39
CA GLN A 119 20.22 8.49 -0.27
C GLN A 119 21.61 7.97 -0.63
N GLU A 120 22.25 8.57 -1.61
CA GLU A 120 23.61 8.22 -2.01
C GLU A 120 24.68 8.70 -1.02
N ARG A 121 24.37 9.73 -0.21
CA ARG A 121 25.33 10.35 0.72
C ARG A 121 24.72 10.53 2.11
N PRO A 122 25.42 10.10 3.18
CA PRO A 122 24.98 10.29 4.57
C PRO A 122 24.82 11.77 4.97
N SER A 123 25.53 12.69 4.30
CA SER A 123 25.46 14.13 4.55
C SER A 123 24.13 14.78 4.16
N ASP A 124 23.37 14.13 3.28
CA ASP A 124 22.09 14.65 2.78
C ASP A 124 20.91 14.07 3.59
N SER A 125 21.06 13.86 4.90
CA SER A 125 20.08 13.18 5.74
C SER A 125 18.69 13.82 5.65
N LEU A 126 17.87 13.30 4.74
CA LEU A 126 16.48 13.68 4.60
C LEU A 126 15.69 12.96 5.69
N THR A 127 15.08 13.73 6.58
CA THR A 127 14.31 13.16 7.69
C THR A 127 12.85 13.57 7.64
N ILE A 128 11.97 12.64 8.00
CA ILE A 128 10.54 12.91 8.12
C ILE A 128 10.33 13.76 9.37
N GLN A 129 9.87 15.01 9.20
CA GLN A 129 9.61 15.93 10.30
C GLN A 129 8.16 15.89 10.77
N SER A 130 7.22 15.55 9.90
CA SER A 130 5.80 15.49 10.26
C SER A 130 5.06 14.40 9.51
N ALA A 131 4.16 13.72 10.22
CA ALA A 131 3.24 12.73 9.69
C ALA A 131 1.79 13.24 9.80
N THR A 132 1.07 13.17 8.68
CA THR A 132 -0.32 13.61 8.58
C THR A 132 -1.17 12.43 8.13
N ALA A 133 -2.21 12.11 8.88
CA ALA A 133 -3.11 11.00 8.55
C ALA A 133 -4.58 11.39 8.73
N ASP A 134 -5.49 10.55 8.25
CA ASP A 134 -6.92 10.72 8.48
C ASP A 134 -7.30 10.46 9.93
N LYS A 135 -8.47 10.95 10.34
CA LYS A 135 -9.02 10.75 11.68
C LYS A 135 -9.15 9.29 12.09
N GLY A 136 -9.29 8.37 11.12
CA GLY A 136 -9.30 6.92 11.34
C GLY A 136 -7.99 6.38 11.93
N TYR A 137 -6.88 7.07 11.73
CA TYR A 137 -5.56 6.73 12.28
C TYR A 137 -5.27 7.32 13.67
N PHE A 138 -6.27 7.92 14.32
CA PHE A 138 -6.07 8.52 15.62
C PHE A 138 -5.88 7.45 16.70
N ALA A 139 -4.65 6.99 16.89
CA ALA A 139 -4.24 6.05 17.93
C ALA A 139 -3.16 6.68 18.81
N VAL A 140 -3.43 6.81 20.10
CA VAL A 140 -2.56 7.56 21.02
C VAL A 140 -1.19 6.89 21.14
N ALA A 141 -1.13 5.56 21.18
CA ALA A 141 0.13 4.81 21.27
C ALA A 141 1.03 5.06 20.04
N GLU A 142 0.46 5.01 18.84
CA GLU A 142 1.17 5.26 17.57
C GLU A 142 1.70 6.72 17.51
N MET A 143 0.86 7.68 17.89
CA MET A 143 1.26 9.09 17.94
C MET A 143 2.36 9.35 18.97
N ARG A 144 2.31 8.67 20.13
CA ARG A 144 3.37 8.72 21.13
C ARG A 144 4.68 8.22 20.58
N GLN A 145 4.67 7.06 19.91
CA GLN A 145 5.86 6.48 19.30
C GLN A 145 6.48 7.44 18.29
N LEU A 146 5.70 7.99 17.35
CA LEU A 146 6.20 8.96 16.38
C LEU A 146 6.79 10.21 17.03
N GLN A 147 6.18 10.70 18.11
CA GLN A 147 6.70 11.86 18.82
C GLN A 147 7.99 11.56 19.60
N GLN A 148 8.20 10.34 20.04
CA GLN A 148 9.49 9.90 20.62
C GLN A 148 10.61 9.95 19.60
N GLU A 149 10.30 9.66 18.32
CA GLU A 149 11.21 9.79 17.18
C GLU A 149 11.33 11.24 16.65
N GLY A 150 10.79 12.22 17.38
CA GLY A 150 10.83 13.63 16.97
C GLY A 150 9.87 14.00 15.83
N ILE A 151 9.00 13.09 15.40
CA ILE A 151 8.08 13.30 14.28
C ILE A 151 6.79 13.95 14.78
N ARG A 152 6.49 15.16 14.26
CA ARG A 152 5.25 15.87 14.56
C ARG A 152 4.05 15.15 13.95
N THR A 153 3.04 14.81 14.75
CA THR A 153 1.80 14.20 14.29
C THR A 153 0.70 15.23 14.06
N VAL A 154 0.03 15.15 12.89
CA VAL A 154 -1.05 16.03 12.47
C VAL A 154 -2.26 15.19 12.10
N ILE A 155 -3.03 14.77 13.10
CA ILE A 155 -4.18 13.86 12.96
C ILE A 155 -5.35 14.44 13.74
N SER A 156 -6.50 14.58 13.08
CA SER A 156 -7.73 15.06 13.72
C SER A 156 -8.30 14.00 14.66
N ASP A 157 -8.70 14.40 15.87
CA ASP A 157 -9.41 13.51 16.79
C ASP A 157 -10.83 13.22 16.24
N PRO A 158 -11.22 11.95 16.06
CA PRO A 158 -12.56 11.60 15.62
C PRO A 158 -13.65 11.94 16.66
N VAL A 159 -13.26 12.07 17.96
CA VAL A 159 -14.17 12.39 19.06
C VAL A 159 -13.94 13.82 19.49
N PRO A 160 -14.85 14.75 19.17
CA PRO A 160 -14.79 16.10 19.69
C PRO A 160 -14.78 16.10 21.24
N ASN A 161 -14.02 16.97 21.83
CA ASN A 161 -13.97 17.14 23.31
C ASN A 161 -13.58 15.88 24.11
N ARG A 162 -12.87 14.93 23.50
CA ARG A 162 -12.33 13.77 24.22
C ARG A 162 -11.52 14.22 25.45
N ASN A 163 -11.88 13.66 26.61
CA ASN A 163 -11.13 13.90 27.83
C ASN A 163 -9.90 12.98 27.88
N PHE A 164 -8.72 13.56 27.92
CA PHE A 164 -7.45 12.83 28.00
C PHE A 164 -6.95 12.64 29.45
N ALA A 165 -7.72 13.06 30.46
CA ALA A 165 -7.30 12.94 31.86
C ALA A 165 -7.16 11.49 32.35
N LYS A 166 -7.86 10.55 31.69
CA LYS A 166 -7.80 9.11 32.00
C LYS A 166 -6.61 8.39 31.35
N LEU A 167 -5.86 9.06 30.48
CA LEU A 167 -4.68 8.50 29.82
C LEU A 167 -3.45 8.69 30.72
N ALA A 168 -2.45 7.81 30.56
CA ALA A 168 -1.14 8.01 31.16
C ALA A 168 -0.54 9.38 30.72
N PRO A 169 0.23 10.06 31.58
CA PRO A 169 0.76 11.40 31.29
C PRO A 169 1.44 11.56 29.92
N PRO A 170 2.31 10.63 29.47
CA PRO A 170 2.96 10.74 28.16
C PRO A 170 1.97 10.57 27.01
N GLU A 171 0.97 9.70 27.15
CA GLU A 171 -0.08 9.49 26.15
C GLU A 171 -1.01 10.71 26.05
N ALA A 172 -1.42 11.26 27.20
CA ALA A 172 -2.21 12.48 27.25
C ALA A 172 -1.48 13.67 26.61
N LYS A 173 -0.16 13.76 26.81
CA LYS A 173 0.70 14.77 26.16
C LYS A 173 0.69 14.58 24.63
N ALA A 174 0.89 13.35 24.16
CA ALA A 174 0.91 13.03 22.74
C ALA A 174 -0.43 13.36 22.06
N ALA A 175 -1.55 12.96 22.66
CA ALA A 175 -2.89 13.24 22.14
C ALA A 175 -3.20 14.74 22.08
N ARG A 176 -2.87 15.50 23.15
CA ARG A 176 -3.05 16.97 23.18
C ARG A 176 -2.18 17.65 22.13
N HIS A 177 -0.95 17.17 21.93
CA HIS A 177 -0.04 17.72 20.92
C HIS A 177 -0.60 17.48 19.51
N ALA A 178 -1.06 16.27 19.18
CA ALA A 178 -1.66 15.95 17.87
C ALA A 178 -2.91 16.81 17.62
N ARG A 179 -3.80 16.96 18.63
CA ARG A 179 -5.01 17.81 18.53
C ARG A 179 -4.65 19.28 18.26
N ARG A 180 -3.70 19.83 19.00
CA ARG A 180 -3.22 21.22 18.78
C ARG A 180 -2.57 21.38 17.40
N SER A 181 -1.76 20.40 16.99
CA SER A 181 -1.12 20.39 15.68
C SER A 181 -2.15 20.38 14.56
N ALA A 182 -3.17 19.54 14.63
CA ALA A 182 -4.25 19.47 13.63
C ALA A 182 -5.11 20.76 13.60
N GLY A 183 -5.34 21.40 14.75
CA GLY A 183 -6.09 22.66 14.86
C GLY A 183 -5.32 23.89 14.39
N SER A 184 -4.01 23.84 14.32
CA SER A 184 -3.15 24.96 13.89
C SER A 184 -3.35 25.31 12.41
N GLN A 185 -3.04 26.57 12.03
CA GLN A 185 -3.11 27.01 10.63
C GLN A 185 -2.26 26.13 9.71
N SER A 186 -1.03 25.83 10.09
CA SER A 186 -0.16 24.93 9.33
C SER A 186 -0.70 23.48 9.27
N GLY A 187 -1.30 23.00 10.37
CA GLY A 187 -1.91 21.67 10.39
C GLY A 187 -3.11 21.56 9.46
N LYS A 188 -3.98 22.55 9.43
CA LYS A 188 -5.11 22.61 8.49
C LYS A 188 -4.65 22.60 7.03
N GLN A 189 -3.58 23.34 6.71
CA GLN A 189 -2.97 23.33 5.38
C GLN A 189 -2.41 21.95 5.03
N LEU A 190 -1.74 21.27 5.96
CA LEU A 190 -1.22 19.91 5.77
C LEU A 190 -2.34 18.90 5.53
N LEU A 191 -3.43 18.97 6.31
CA LEU A 191 -4.59 18.11 6.14
C LEU A 191 -5.24 18.31 4.76
N LYS A 192 -5.31 19.57 4.27
CA LYS A 192 -5.82 19.87 2.93
C LYS A 192 -4.88 19.31 1.85
N LYS A 193 -3.56 19.54 1.95
CA LYS A 193 -2.56 18.96 1.04
C LYS A 193 -2.64 17.44 1.00
N ARG A 194 -2.78 16.80 2.17
CA ARG A 194 -2.95 15.36 2.29
C ARG A 194 -4.10 14.86 1.41
N GLY A 195 -5.30 15.42 1.58
CA GLY A 195 -6.47 15.01 0.79
C GLY A 195 -6.15 15.05 -0.71
N MET A 196 -5.62 16.18 -1.19
CA MET A 196 -5.31 16.37 -2.60
C MET A 196 -4.30 15.34 -3.15
N HIS A 197 -3.22 15.05 -2.43
CA HIS A 197 -2.19 14.12 -2.89
C HIS A 197 -2.65 12.67 -2.81
N LEU A 198 -3.31 12.28 -1.72
CA LEU A 198 -3.76 10.91 -1.52
C LEU A 198 -4.90 10.52 -2.46
N GLU A 199 -5.90 11.37 -2.62
CA GLU A 199 -7.00 11.10 -3.56
C GLU A 199 -6.47 10.90 -4.98
N ARG A 200 -5.51 11.76 -5.41
CA ARG A 200 -4.87 11.62 -6.71
C ARG A 200 -4.08 10.33 -6.83
N SER A 201 -3.22 10.01 -5.86
CA SER A 201 -2.40 8.81 -5.92
C SER A 201 -3.25 7.53 -5.87
N PHE A 202 -4.30 7.49 -5.03
CA PHE A 202 -5.25 6.37 -5.03
C PHE A 202 -6.02 6.23 -6.35
N ALA A 203 -6.49 7.32 -6.93
CA ALA A 203 -7.14 7.29 -8.25
C ALA A 203 -6.20 6.70 -9.31
N HIS A 204 -4.93 7.09 -9.30
CA HIS A 204 -3.96 6.52 -10.23
C HIS A 204 -3.66 5.04 -9.96
N LEU A 205 -3.44 4.64 -8.71
CA LEU A 205 -3.12 3.25 -8.38
C LEU A 205 -4.33 2.33 -8.55
N LEU A 206 -5.51 2.73 -8.06
CA LEU A 206 -6.67 1.86 -8.01
C LEU A 206 -7.48 1.89 -9.30
N ASP A 207 -7.69 3.07 -9.89
CA ASP A 207 -8.53 3.22 -11.07
C ASP A 207 -7.73 3.06 -12.36
N ALA A 208 -6.76 3.93 -12.60
CA ALA A 208 -5.93 3.85 -13.80
C ALA A 208 -5.01 2.62 -13.81
N GLY A 209 -4.45 2.25 -12.65
CA GLY A 209 -3.60 1.06 -12.47
C GLY A 209 -4.38 -0.25 -12.32
N GLY A 210 -5.72 -0.19 -12.33
CA GLY A 210 -6.59 -1.37 -12.25
C GLY A 210 -6.47 -2.17 -10.95
N ALA A 211 -6.02 -1.55 -9.84
CA ALA A 211 -5.78 -2.27 -8.59
C ALA A 211 -7.04 -2.42 -7.71
N ARG A 212 -8.20 -1.86 -8.11
CA ARG A 212 -9.48 -2.06 -7.37
C ARG A 212 -9.93 -3.50 -7.36
N ARG A 213 -9.61 -4.25 -8.41
CA ARG A 213 -9.89 -5.69 -8.52
C ARG A 213 -8.63 -6.40 -8.97
N THR A 214 -8.43 -7.59 -8.46
CA THR A 214 -7.25 -8.38 -8.81
C THR A 214 -7.62 -9.83 -9.01
N THR A 215 -6.93 -10.47 -9.94
CA THR A 215 -6.92 -11.92 -10.13
C THR A 215 -5.74 -12.57 -9.41
N LEU A 216 -4.82 -11.76 -8.88
CA LEU A 216 -3.70 -12.26 -8.09
C LEU A 216 -4.19 -12.75 -6.74
N ARG A 217 -3.52 -13.74 -6.19
CA ARG A 217 -3.80 -14.37 -4.90
C ARG A 217 -2.61 -14.19 -3.98
N GLY A 218 -2.90 -14.05 -2.69
CA GLY A 218 -1.90 -13.92 -1.64
C GLY A 218 -1.35 -12.51 -1.47
N LEU A 219 -1.07 -12.15 -0.23
CA LEU A 219 -0.61 -10.83 0.20
C LEU A 219 0.69 -10.43 -0.50
N ALA A 220 1.64 -11.37 -0.65
CA ALA A 220 2.94 -11.12 -1.25
C ALA A 220 2.83 -10.68 -2.73
N ASN A 221 1.96 -11.33 -3.52
CA ASN A 221 1.76 -10.98 -4.92
C ASN A 221 1.05 -9.64 -5.09
N LEU A 222 0.09 -9.35 -4.21
CA LEU A 222 -0.60 -8.07 -4.18
C LEU A 222 0.34 -6.93 -3.80
N ASN A 223 1.22 -7.15 -2.81
CA ASN A 223 2.26 -6.20 -2.44
C ASN A 223 3.20 -5.90 -3.61
N LYS A 224 3.68 -6.91 -4.31
CA LYS A 224 4.52 -6.74 -5.52
C LYS A 224 3.80 -5.87 -6.56
N ARG A 225 2.54 -6.19 -6.87
CA ARG A 225 1.75 -5.41 -7.82
C ARG A 225 1.59 -3.96 -7.38
N LEU A 226 1.25 -3.72 -6.11
CA LEU A 226 1.07 -2.36 -5.59
C LEU A 226 2.38 -1.57 -5.65
N LYS A 227 3.51 -2.16 -5.26
CA LYS A 227 4.84 -1.54 -5.33
C LYS A 227 5.21 -1.16 -6.77
N VAL A 228 4.99 -2.04 -7.74
CA VAL A 228 5.22 -1.75 -9.16
C VAL A 228 4.33 -0.60 -9.64
N SER A 229 3.05 -0.60 -9.26
CA SER A 229 2.13 0.50 -9.60
C SER A 229 2.56 1.83 -8.99
N ALA A 230 3.05 1.82 -7.75
CA ALA A 230 3.60 3.00 -7.06
C ALA A 230 4.89 3.51 -7.74
N ALA A 231 5.77 2.61 -8.17
CA ALA A 231 6.98 2.96 -8.90
C ALA A 231 6.65 3.62 -10.24
N ILE A 232 5.69 3.09 -11.00
CA ILE A 232 5.22 3.68 -12.26
C ILE A 232 4.59 5.07 -12.01
N TYR A 233 3.81 5.22 -10.92
CA TYR A 233 3.27 6.51 -10.54
C TYR A 233 4.38 7.53 -10.25
N ASN A 234 5.38 7.17 -9.45
CA ASN A 234 6.52 8.02 -9.13
C ASN A 234 7.32 8.39 -10.39
N LEU A 235 7.58 7.42 -11.25
CA LEU A 235 8.23 7.66 -12.54
C LEU A 235 7.45 8.67 -13.39
N SER A 236 6.12 8.53 -13.44
CA SER A 236 5.27 9.48 -14.18
C SER A 236 5.31 10.89 -13.61
N GLN A 237 5.43 11.04 -12.28
CA GLN A 237 5.59 12.34 -11.63
C GLN A 237 6.95 12.95 -11.96
N LEU A 238 8.00 12.15 -11.94
CA LEU A 238 9.36 12.54 -12.29
C LEU A 238 9.44 13.01 -13.73
N MET A 239 8.90 12.23 -14.67
CA MET A 239 8.86 12.58 -16.08
C MET A 239 8.15 13.91 -16.33
N ARG A 240 7.06 14.20 -15.60
CA ARG A 240 6.39 15.50 -15.68
C ARG A 240 7.26 16.64 -15.18
N LYS A 241 8.03 16.42 -14.13
CA LYS A 241 8.93 17.46 -13.59
C LYS A 241 10.12 17.73 -14.49
N ILE A 242 10.71 16.70 -15.09
CA ILE A 242 11.93 16.84 -15.93
C ILE A 242 11.58 17.31 -17.34
N TRP A 243 10.55 16.73 -17.94
CA TRP A 243 10.27 16.95 -19.38
C TRP A 243 8.99 17.75 -19.64
N ALA A 244 8.31 18.23 -18.58
CA ALA A 244 7.02 18.92 -18.69
C ALA A 244 5.95 18.14 -19.47
N VAL A 245 6.11 16.83 -19.61
CA VAL A 245 5.17 15.97 -20.34
C VAL A 245 4.00 15.62 -19.44
N GLY A 246 2.79 15.85 -19.94
CA GLY A 246 1.56 15.70 -19.17
C GLY A 246 1.17 14.25 -18.90
N THR A 247 0.02 13.83 -19.45
CA THR A 247 -0.51 12.48 -19.25
C THR A 247 0.06 11.47 -20.26
N PRO A 248 -0.01 10.15 -19.99
CA PRO A 248 0.33 9.12 -20.96
C PRO A 248 -0.39 9.28 -22.31
N LYS A 249 -1.62 9.84 -22.32
CA LYS A 249 -2.36 10.16 -23.56
C LYS A 249 -1.72 11.29 -24.34
N GLN A 250 -1.24 12.33 -23.66
CA GLN A 250 -0.49 13.41 -24.30
C GLN A 250 0.86 12.92 -24.82
N TRP A 251 1.48 11.99 -24.12
CA TRP A 251 2.65 11.27 -24.58
C TRP A 251 2.39 10.49 -25.87
N ALA A 252 1.34 9.69 -25.91
CA ALA A 252 0.97 8.92 -27.09
C ALA A 252 0.64 9.82 -28.30
N ALA A 253 0.01 10.96 -28.06
CA ALA A 253 -0.31 11.94 -29.10
C ALA A 253 0.93 12.70 -29.63
N GLY A 254 1.96 12.94 -28.76
CA GLY A 254 3.20 13.63 -29.09
C GLY A 254 4.42 12.74 -29.34
N ALA A 255 4.27 11.41 -29.23
CA ALA A 255 5.36 10.45 -29.04
C ALA A 255 6.17 10.08 -30.28
N LYS A 256 5.97 10.73 -31.44
CA LYS A 256 6.86 10.49 -32.58
C LYS A 256 8.34 10.81 -32.30
N PRO A 257 8.75 11.86 -31.53
CA PRO A 257 10.17 12.09 -31.23
C PRO A 257 10.69 11.30 -30.02
N LEU A 258 9.86 10.95 -29.04
CA LEU A 258 10.32 10.34 -27.78
C LEU A 258 10.52 8.82 -27.88
N GLY A 259 9.75 8.14 -28.70
CA GLY A 259 10.02 6.74 -29.07
C GLY A 259 11.40 6.58 -29.69
N TRP A 260 11.80 7.56 -30.50
CA TRP A 260 13.14 7.63 -31.10
C TRP A 260 14.23 7.89 -30.06
N MET A 261 13.97 8.72 -29.06
CA MET A 261 14.93 9.00 -27.98
C MET A 261 15.13 7.80 -27.06
N PHE A 262 14.05 7.06 -26.72
CA PHE A 262 14.15 5.80 -25.96
C PHE A 262 14.84 4.71 -26.77
N LEU A 263 14.54 4.58 -28.05
CA LEU A 263 15.24 3.67 -28.95
C LEU A 263 16.72 4.05 -29.10
N HIS A 264 17.03 5.32 -29.11
CA HIS A 264 18.42 5.80 -29.19
C HIS A 264 19.19 5.56 -27.90
N LEU A 265 18.60 5.86 -26.72
CA LEU A 265 19.18 5.54 -25.42
C LEU A 265 19.35 4.02 -25.23
N PHE A 266 18.37 3.24 -25.65
CA PHE A 266 18.44 1.78 -25.62
C PHE A 266 19.52 1.26 -26.59
N ALA A 267 19.60 1.81 -27.79
CA ALA A 267 20.62 1.44 -28.79
C ALA A 267 22.04 1.82 -28.34
N VAL A 268 22.22 2.98 -27.70
CA VAL A 268 23.51 3.42 -27.15
C VAL A 268 23.92 2.52 -25.97
N HIS A 269 23.01 2.20 -25.06
CA HIS A 269 23.28 1.27 -23.95
C HIS A 269 23.52 -0.15 -24.46
N TRP A 270 22.73 -0.61 -25.45
CA TRP A 270 22.90 -1.92 -26.07
C TRP A 270 24.21 -2.04 -26.83
N SER A 271 24.66 -0.99 -27.52
CA SER A 271 25.95 -0.98 -28.19
C SER A 271 27.12 -1.00 -27.22
N GLY A 272 27.00 -0.34 -26.05
CA GLY A 272 27.96 -0.41 -24.95
C GLY A 272 28.03 -1.80 -24.33
N PHE A 273 26.87 -2.43 -24.07
CA PHE A 273 26.76 -3.79 -23.54
C PHE A 273 27.35 -4.84 -24.51
N ARG A 274 27.03 -4.71 -25.81
CA ARG A 274 27.58 -5.58 -26.84
C ARG A 274 29.11 -5.46 -26.97
N LYS A 275 29.66 -4.26 -26.85
CA LYS A 275 31.13 -4.04 -26.82
C LYS A 275 31.78 -4.64 -25.59
N SER A 276 31.12 -4.64 -24.43
CA SER A 276 31.60 -5.29 -23.22
C SER A 276 31.59 -6.81 -23.34
N ILE A 277 30.55 -7.40 -23.94
CA ILE A 277 30.50 -8.86 -24.18
C ILE A 277 31.56 -9.30 -25.19
N LEU A 278 31.76 -8.57 -26.27
CA LEU A 278 32.79 -8.87 -27.29
C LEU A 278 34.21 -8.71 -26.75
N ARG A 279 34.43 -7.83 -25.79
CA ARG A 279 35.72 -7.69 -25.09
C ARG A 279 36.01 -8.82 -24.12
N TRP A 280 34.95 -9.47 -23.60
CA TRP A 280 35.06 -10.61 -22.69
C TRP A 280 35.27 -11.94 -23.45
N SER A 281 34.83 -12.04 -24.70
CA SER A 281 35.02 -13.24 -25.54
C SER A 281 36.38 -13.28 -26.29
N GLY A 282 37.20 -12.24 -26.15
CA GLY A 282 38.47 -12.14 -26.85
C GLY A 282 39.72 -12.40 -26.00
N SER A 283 39.60 -12.75 -24.73
CA SER A 283 40.73 -13.06 -23.85
C SER A 283 40.42 -14.32 -23.02
N GLY A 284 40.62 -15.48 -23.61
CA GLY A 284 40.41 -16.74 -22.90
C GLY A 284 41.17 -17.85 -23.53
N GLU A 285 42.47 -17.96 -23.19
CA GLU A 285 43.15 -19.24 -23.26
C GLU A 285 42.63 -20.16 -22.18
N CYS A 286 42.36 -21.39 -22.57
CA CYS A 286 41.91 -22.47 -21.70
C CYS A 286 42.95 -22.89 -20.67
N SER A 287 42.55 -22.97 -19.38
CA SER A 287 43.08 -24.00 -18.50
C SER A 287 42.14 -24.21 -17.29
N GLY A 288 41.73 -25.44 -17.08
CA GLY A 288 41.38 -25.99 -15.76
C GLY A 288 39.91 -25.96 -15.40
N ALA A 289 39.25 -27.08 -15.59
CA ALA A 289 37.95 -27.42 -15.02
C ALA A 289 37.98 -27.39 -13.48
N GLN A 290 37.04 -26.64 -12.86
CA GLN A 290 36.49 -27.00 -11.55
C GLN A 290 35.02 -26.61 -11.49
N SER A 291 34.21 -27.59 -11.17
CA SER A 291 32.76 -27.49 -10.89
C SER A 291 32.52 -26.55 -9.68
N GLY A 292 31.87 -25.46 -9.88
CA GLY A 292 31.47 -24.51 -8.84
C GLY A 292 30.04 -24.05 -9.03
N THR A 293 29.27 -24.41 -8.07
CA THR A 293 27.86 -24.10 -7.78
C THR A 293 27.40 -22.72 -8.26
N ILE A 294 26.31 -22.69 -9.01
CA ILE A 294 25.59 -21.49 -9.40
C ILE A 294 24.94 -20.93 -8.13
N LEU A 295 25.39 -19.77 -7.67
CA LEU A 295 24.78 -19.03 -6.60
C LEU A 295 23.55 -18.27 -7.11
N PRO A 296 22.39 -18.33 -6.43
CA PRO A 296 21.24 -17.50 -6.71
C PRO A 296 21.41 -16.14 -6.01
N GLY A 297 22.01 -15.19 -6.70
CA GLY A 297 22.30 -13.86 -6.14
C GLY A 297 21.73 -12.67 -6.90
N TRP A 298 20.79 -12.87 -7.83
CA TRP A 298 20.34 -11.79 -8.72
C TRP A 298 18.91 -11.24 -8.48
N ILE A 299 18.27 -11.61 -7.40
CA ILE A 299 16.91 -11.12 -7.06
C ILE A 299 16.91 -10.03 -5.95
N GLY A 300 18.08 -9.69 -5.40
CA GLY A 300 18.20 -8.84 -4.22
C GLY A 300 18.18 -7.32 -4.43
N ASN A 301 18.26 -6.76 -5.63
CA ASN A 301 18.56 -5.33 -5.80
C ASN A 301 17.73 -4.59 -6.88
N ILE A 302 16.47 -4.97 -7.11
CA ILE A 302 15.60 -4.15 -7.97
C ILE A 302 15.11 -2.89 -7.21
N ASP A 303 15.15 -2.90 -5.88
CA ASP A 303 14.69 -1.77 -5.06
C ASP A 303 15.67 -0.56 -5.04
N ALA A 304 16.95 -0.75 -5.37
CA ALA A 304 17.97 0.29 -5.25
C ALA A 304 18.29 1.06 -6.56
N ALA A 305 17.86 0.56 -7.71
CA ALA A 305 18.30 1.10 -9.01
C ALA A 305 17.49 2.29 -9.56
N PHE A 306 16.46 2.77 -8.84
CA PHE A 306 15.50 3.72 -9.41
C PHE A 306 15.50 5.13 -8.82
N PHE A 307 16.45 5.52 -7.96
CA PHE A 307 16.44 6.87 -7.38
C PHE A 307 17.79 7.59 -7.41
N PRO A 308 18.32 8.02 -8.56
CA PRO A 308 19.36 9.05 -8.57
C PRO A 308 18.75 10.41 -8.90
N LEU A 309 17.89 10.98 -8.04
CA LEU A 309 17.42 12.36 -8.23
C LEU A 309 17.27 13.03 -6.87
N ARG A 310 17.99 14.16 -6.69
CA ARG A 310 17.85 15.06 -5.55
C ARG A 310 16.37 15.46 -5.43
N LEU A 311 15.61 14.71 -4.65
CA LEU A 311 14.31 15.18 -4.19
C LEU A 311 14.53 16.36 -3.23
N PRO A 312 13.73 17.41 -3.31
CA PRO A 312 13.77 18.48 -2.31
C PRO A 312 13.57 17.88 -0.93
N ILE A 313 14.15 18.51 0.10
CA ILE A 313 14.11 18.10 1.49
C ILE A 313 12.69 17.67 1.88
N LEU A 314 12.52 16.39 2.18
CA LEU A 314 11.23 15.80 2.55
C LEU A 314 10.88 16.25 3.97
N LYS A 315 9.99 17.22 4.10
CA LYS A 315 9.63 17.78 5.41
C LYS A 315 8.34 17.23 5.98
N LYS A 316 7.48 16.61 5.15
CA LYS A 316 6.11 16.26 5.54
C LYS A 316 5.66 14.99 4.86
N VAL A 317 5.17 14.05 5.63
CA VAL A 317 4.71 12.74 5.14
C VAL A 317 3.26 12.52 5.55
N THR A 318 2.49 11.85 4.70
CA THR A 318 1.09 11.52 4.98
C THR A 318 0.81 10.06 4.70
N ILE A 319 -0.09 9.47 5.49
CA ILE A 319 -0.56 8.09 5.34
C ILE A 319 -2.08 8.08 5.18
N SER A 320 -2.57 7.21 4.30
CA SER A 320 -4.00 6.91 4.20
C SER A 320 -4.23 5.50 3.67
N THR A 321 -5.36 4.90 4.03
CA THR A 321 -5.86 3.65 3.47
C THR A 321 -6.83 3.90 2.35
N GLY A 322 -6.77 3.06 1.31
CA GLY A 322 -7.74 3.03 0.23
C GLY A 322 -8.48 1.70 0.22
N CYS A 323 -9.70 1.67 0.69
CA CYS A 323 -10.65 0.55 0.54
C CYS A 323 -11.79 0.96 -0.39
#